data_5b1dd9e08e33e5a9ea98068f69620db0
#
_entry.id   5b1dd9e08e33e5a9ea98068f69620db0
#
_cell.length_a   1.000
_cell.length_b   1.000
_cell.length_c   1.000
_cell.angle_alpha   90.00
_cell.angle_beta   90.00
_cell.angle_gamma   90.00
#
_symmetry.space_group_name_H-M   'P 1'
#
loop_
_entity.id
_entity.type
_entity.pdbx_description
1 polymer ?
#
loop_
_entity_poly.entity_id
_entity_poly.type
_entity_poly.pdbx_seq_one_letter_code
_entity_poly.pdbx_strand_id
1 'polypeptide(L)'
;MLKRFFKAVLPSMLAFAFSGLYTIVDGFFIGRNIGDLGLAAVNIAYPMAALVQAAGTGIGMGGAVWITLHRGKQEMECLGNTMTLLLSGGLLVMALLFGVCGPVLRISGAEGRVYQEAMIYIQILTGGSLLQFFATGFAPLIRNYDGAVTAMISMIAGFVTNIVLDYLFVAVYHYGVAGSAGAYC
;
A
#
# COMPACT_ATOMS: atom_id res chain seq x y z
N MET A 1 -16.84 -3.73 28.35
CA MET A 1 -15.55 -3.98 27.67
C MET A 1 -15.72 -4.73 26.35
N LEU A 2 -16.44 -5.84 26.32
CA LEU A 2 -16.62 -6.68 25.10
C LEU A 2 -17.19 -5.92 23.90
N LYS A 3 -18.24 -5.09 24.11
CA LYS A 3 -18.87 -4.29 23.06
C LYS A 3 -17.90 -3.26 22.40
N ARG A 4 -17.01 -2.64 23.18
CA ARG A 4 -15.98 -1.74 22.65
C ARG A 4 -14.90 -2.47 21.87
N PHE A 5 -14.51 -3.66 22.35
CA PHE A 5 -13.57 -4.54 21.67
C PHE A 5 -14.08 -4.96 20.30
N PHE A 6 -15.29 -5.49 20.20
CA PHE A 6 -15.89 -5.88 18.91
C PHE A 6 -16.09 -4.69 17.96
N LYS A 7 -16.43 -3.50 18.48
CA LYS A 7 -16.58 -2.28 17.66
C LYS A 7 -15.27 -1.85 16.99
N ALA A 8 -14.13 -2.15 17.58
CA ALA A 8 -12.81 -1.83 17.01
C ALA A 8 -12.26 -2.98 16.14
N VAL A 9 -12.43 -4.21 16.58
CA VAL A 9 -11.81 -5.39 15.93
C VAL A 9 -12.57 -5.79 14.67
N LEU A 10 -13.90 -5.81 14.70
CA LEU A 10 -14.72 -6.28 13.56
C LEU A 10 -14.49 -5.46 12.28
N PRO A 11 -14.50 -4.10 12.33
CA PRO A 11 -14.18 -3.29 11.14
C PRO A 11 -12.77 -3.56 10.61
N SER A 12 -11.80 -3.76 11.51
CA SER A 12 -10.43 -4.05 11.08
C SER A 12 -10.30 -5.41 10.41
N MET A 13 -10.96 -6.45 10.94
CA MET A 13 -11.01 -7.77 10.32
C MET A 13 -11.67 -7.73 8.94
N LEU A 14 -12.78 -7.02 8.80
CA LEU A 14 -13.46 -6.83 7.51
C LEU A 14 -12.53 -6.12 6.50
N ALA A 15 -11.86 -5.05 6.90
CA ALA A 15 -10.92 -4.33 6.04
C ALA A 15 -9.80 -5.25 5.51
N PHE A 16 -9.23 -6.11 6.37
CA PHE A 16 -8.22 -7.08 5.96
C PHE A 16 -8.79 -8.19 5.06
N ALA A 17 -10.02 -8.66 5.32
CA ALA A 17 -10.69 -9.62 4.45
C ALA A 17 -10.92 -9.04 3.03
N PHE A 18 -11.36 -7.78 2.94
CA PHE A 18 -11.48 -7.07 1.66
C PHE A 18 -10.14 -6.86 0.97
N SER A 19 -9.06 -6.63 1.71
CA SER A 19 -7.70 -6.57 1.16
C SER A 19 -7.29 -7.89 0.50
N GLY A 20 -7.61 -9.02 1.11
CA GLY A 20 -7.37 -10.34 0.51
C GLY A 20 -8.18 -10.56 -0.78
N LEU A 21 -9.46 -10.18 -0.77
CA LEU A 21 -10.32 -10.25 -1.96
C LEU A 21 -9.77 -9.37 -3.10
N TYR A 22 -9.37 -8.15 -2.79
CA TYR A 22 -8.74 -7.24 -3.74
C TYR A 22 -7.50 -7.87 -4.40
N THR A 23 -6.59 -8.46 -3.64
CA THR A 23 -5.38 -9.09 -4.16
C THR A 23 -5.70 -10.23 -5.15
N ILE A 24 -6.77 -11.01 -4.89
CA ILE A 24 -7.23 -12.07 -5.79
C ILE A 24 -7.77 -11.47 -7.10
N VAL A 25 -8.56 -10.41 -7.01
CA VAL A 25 -9.16 -9.74 -8.19
C VAL A 25 -8.10 -9.09 -9.05
N ASP A 26 -7.14 -8.38 -8.46
CA ASP A 26 -5.99 -7.78 -9.16
C ASP A 26 -5.18 -8.86 -9.90
N GLY A 27 -4.80 -9.95 -9.21
CA GLY A 27 -4.13 -11.07 -9.82
C GLY A 27 -4.91 -11.72 -10.97
N PHE A 28 -6.25 -11.78 -10.86
CA PHE A 28 -7.11 -12.27 -11.94
C PHE A 28 -7.08 -11.36 -13.18
N PHE A 29 -7.15 -10.04 -13.01
CA PHE A 29 -7.05 -9.09 -14.12
C PHE A 29 -5.70 -9.16 -14.81
N ILE A 30 -4.60 -9.21 -14.06
CA ILE A 30 -3.25 -9.34 -14.60
C ILE A 30 -3.11 -10.66 -15.34
N GLY A 31 -3.47 -11.80 -14.74
CA GLY A 31 -3.34 -13.11 -15.33
C GLY A 31 -4.15 -13.29 -16.62
N ARG A 32 -5.37 -12.74 -16.65
CA ARG A 32 -6.25 -12.85 -17.82
C ARG A 32 -5.85 -11.95 -18.98
N ASN A 33 -5.37 -10.74 -18.71
CA ASN A 33 -5.13 -9.74 -19.76
C ASN A 33 -3.66 -9.63 -20.17
N ILE A 34 -2.71 -9.96 -19.28
CA ILE A 34 -1.27 -9.86 -19.52
C ILE A 34 -0.63 -11.25 -19.58
N GLY A 35 -1.23 -12.23 -18.88
CA GLY A 35 -0.75 -13.61 -18.84
C GLY A 35 0.34 -13.85 -17.79
N ASP A 36 1.03 -15.00 -17.91
CA ASP A 36 2.02 -15.47 -16.94
C ASP A 36 3.21 -14.51 -16.77
N LEU A 37 3.58 -13.80 -17.83
CA LEU A 37 4.68 -12.83 -17.80
C LEU A 37 4.36 -11.64 -16.88
N GLY A 38 3.12 -11.14 -16.94
CA GLY A 38 2.66 -10.06 -16.04
C GLY A 38 2.58 -10.51 -14.59
N LEU A 39 2.03 -11.71 -14.34
CA LEU A 39 1.99 -12.30 -13.00
C LEU A 39 3.38 -12.49 -12.41
N ALA A 40 4.33 -13.00 -13.20
CA ALA A 40 5.72 -13.17 -12.77
C ALA A 40 6.36 -11.81 -12.41
N ALA A 41 6.17 -10.79 -13.25
CA ALA A 41 6.71 -9.45 -13.03
C ALA A 41 6.18 -8.82 -11.72
N VAL A 42 4.87 -8.88 -11.50
CA VAL A 42 4.23 -8.33 -10.28
C VAL A 42 4.66 -9.11 -9.03
N ASN A 43 4.71 -10.44 -9.09
CA ASN A 43 5.14 -11.26 -7.95
C ASN A 43 6.59 -10.98 -7.55
N ILE A 44 7.50 -10.77 -8.51
CA ILE A 44 8.89 -10.42 -8.24
C ILE A 44 9.00 -9.00 -7.66
N ALA A 45 8.12 -8.08 -8.08
CA ALA A 45 8.08 -6.71 -7.59
C ALA A 45 7.39 -6.57 -6.20
N TYR A 46 6.50 -7.50 -5.84
CA TYR A 46 5.68 -7.45 -4.63
C TYR A 46 6.46 -7.21 -3.33
N PRO A 47 7.62 -7.81 -3.07
CA PRO A 47 8.39 -7.53 -1.85
C PRO A 47 8.73 -6.05 -1.64
N MET A 48 8.93 -5.29 -2.73
CA MET A 48 9.20 -3.85 -2.64
C MET A 48 7.94 -3.06 -2.25
N ALA A 49 6.78 -3.41 -2.82
CA ALA A 49 5.50 -2.85 -2.41
C ALA A 49 5.22 -3.14 -0.92
N ALA A 50 5.49 -4.36 -0.48
CA ALA A 50 5.34 -4.77 0.91
C ALA A 50 6.24 -3.99 1.87
N LEU A 51 7.47 -3.65 1.46
CA LEU A 51 8.37 -2.79 2.26
C LEU A 51 7.80 -1.38 2.45
N VAL A 52 7.26 -0.76 1.38
CA VAL A 52 6.60 0.56 1.45
C VAL A 52 5.45 0.51 2.44
N GLN A 53 4.59 -0.50 2.31
CA GLN A 53 3.41 -0.68 3.18
C GLN A 53 3.81 -0.93 4.63
N ALA A 54 4.80 -1.79 4.87
CA ALA A 54 5.28 -2.13 6.21
C ALA A 54 5.90 -0.91 6.91
N ALA A 55 6.72 -0.13 6.20
CA ALA A 55 7.35 1.06 6.76
C ALA A 55 6.32 2.16 7.08
N GLY A 56 5.38 2.46 6.17
CA GLY A 56 4.31 3.42 6.41
C GLY A 56 3.41 3.02 7.58
N THR A 57 2.97 1.76 7.61
CA THR A 57 2.17 1.22 8.71
C THR A 57 2.94 1.25 10.03
N GLY A 58 4.23 0.90 10.03
CA GLY A 58 5.09 0.90 11.23
C GLY A 58 5.20 2.28 11.86
N ILE A 59 5.48 3.32 11.05
CA ILE A 59 5.54 4.70 11.52
C ILE A 59 4.16 5.15 12.03
N GLY A 60 3.09 4.85 11.28
CA GLY A 60 1.73 5.21 11.68
C GLY A 60 1.30 4.55 13.00
N MET A 61 1.60 3.26 13.20
CA MET A 61 1.34 2.55 14.46
C MET A 61 2.16 3.10 15.61
N GLY A 62 3.47 3.33 15.40
CA GLY A 62 4.34 3.94 16.41
C GLY A 62 3.83 5.32 16.84
N GLY A 63 3.47 6.17 15.87
CA GLY A 63 2.86 7.47 16.12
C GLY A 63 1.54 7.38 16.88
N ALA A 64 0.66 6.45 16.51
CA ALA A 64 -0.62 6.22 17.21
C ALA A 64 -0.43 5.85 18.68
N VAL A 65 0.54 4.97 18.97
CA VAL A 65 0.90 4.62 20.36
C VAL A 65 1.44 5.83 21.11
N TRP A 66 2.36 6.59 20.48
CA TRP A 66 2.97 7.78 21.10
C TRP A 66 1.94 8.85 21.42
N ILE A 67 1.00 9.11 20.51
CA ILE A 67 -0.14 10.02 20.71
C ILE A 67 -1.00 9.55 21.91
N THR A 68 -1.27 8.25 22.01
CA THR A 68 -2.07 7.70 23.11
C THR A 68 -1.41 7.92 24.47
N LEU A 69 -0.10 7.76 24.56
CA LEU A 69 0.67 7.96 25.80
C LEU A 69 0.73 9.43 26.24
N HIS A 70 0.63 10.37 25.31
CA HIS A 70 0.75 11.82 25.56
C HIS A 70 -0.58 12.57 25.39
N ARG A 71 -1.71 11.87 25.44
CA ARG A 71 -3.04 12.48 25.29
C ARG A 71 -3.25 13.66 26.25
N GLY A 72 -3.67 14.78 25.67
CA GLY A 72 -4.06 15.99 26.39
C GLY A 72 -2.95 16.99 26.68
N LYS A 73 -1.67 16.61 26.68
CA LYS A 73 -0.55 17.55 26.98
C LYS A 73 0.29 17.91 25.76
N GLN A 74 0.65 16.91 24.94
CA GLN A 74 1.55 17.05 23.77
C GLN A 74 0.99 16.34 22.54
N GLU A 75 -0.30 16.13 22.51
CA GLU A 75 -0.97 15.34 21.45
C GLU A 75 -0.72 15.91 20.04
N MET A 76 -0.87 17.24 19.88
CA MET A 76 -0.64 17.90 18.59
C MET A 76 0.82 17.89 18.16
N GLU A 77 1.74 17.98 19.11
CA GLU A 77 3.18 17.86 18.83
C GLU A 77 3.54 16.43 18.38
N CYS A 78 3.01 15.41 19.07
CA CYS A 78 3.18 14.01 18.70
C CYS A 78 2.60 13.71 17.31
N LEU A 79 1.45 14.28 16.98
CA LEU A 79 0.83 14.17 15.66
C LEU A 79 1.72 14.82 14.59
N GLY A 80 2.19 16.06 14.82
CA GLY A 80 3.08 16.78 13.92
C GLY A 80 4.40 16.02 13.66
N ASN A 81 5.01 15.47 14.70
CA ASN A 81 6.20 14.66 14.60
C ASN A 81 5.94 13.37 13.78
N THR A 82 4.80 12.72 13.99
CA THR A 82 4.41 11.54 13.21
C THR A 82 4.23 11.89 11.72
N MET A 83 3.59 13.03 11.41
CA MET A 83 3.45 13.50 10.03
C MET A 83 4.81 13.79 9.38
N THR A 84 5.72 14.43 10.10
CA THR A 84 7.09 14.70 9.64
C THR A 84 7.84 13.41 9.38
N LEU A 85 7.70 12.40 10.26
CA LEU A 85 8.30 11.08 10.06
C LEU A 85 7.69 10.34 8.87
N LEU A 86 6.38 10.43 8.65
CA LEU A 86 5.74 9.85 7.47
C LEU A 86 6.25 10.51 6.18
N LEU A 87 6.40 11.82 6.16
CA LEU A 87 6.91 12.53 4.99
C LEU A 87 8.38 12.19 4.73
N SER A 88 9.24 12.36 5.73
CA SER A 88 10.68 12.11 5.59
C SER A 88 11.00 10.64 5.36
N GLY A 89 10.33 9.74 6.07
CA GLY A 89 10.44 8.29 5.89
C GLY A 89 9.95 7.85 4.51
N GLY A 90 8.83 8.38 4.03
CA GLY A 90 8.30 8.11 2.70
C GLY A 90 9.24 8.57 1.59
N LEU A 91 9.80 9.78 1.70
CA LEU A 91 10.80 10.30 0.76
C LEU A 91 12.09 9.46 0.78
N LEU A 92 12.54 9.05 1.96
CA LEU A 92 13.71 8.18 2.10
C LEU A 92 13.49 6.81 1.44
N VAL A 93 12.35 6.17 1.72
CA VAL A 93 12.00 4.87 1.13
C VAL A 93 11.86 4.99 -0.39
N MET A 94 11.23 6.05 -0.89
CA MET A 94 11.12 6.31 -2.32
C MET A 94 12.51 6.45 -2.98
N ALA A 95 13.41 7.23 -2.40
CA ALA A 95 14.77 7.41 -2.90
C ALA A 95 15.57 6.10 -2.90
N LEU A 96 15.46 5.31 -1.80
CA LEU A 96 16.10 4.00 -1.69
C LEU A 96 15.57 3.02 -2.75
N LEU A 97 14.27 2.97 -2.98
CA LEU A 97 13.68 2.10 -3.99
C LEU A 97 14.16 2.45 -5.40
N PHE A 98 14.22 3.73 -5.76
CA PHE A 98 14.79 4.13 -7.05
C PHE A 98 16.24 3.68 -7.24
N GLY A 99 17.05 3.71 -6.16
CA GLY A 99 18.45 3.27 -6.23
C GLY A 99 18.65 1.76 -6.25
N VAL A 100 17.76 1.00 -5.60
CA VAL A 100 17.94 -0.44 -5.33
C VAL A 100 17.06 -1.34 -6.21
N CYS A 101 16.05 -0.79 -6.91
CA CYS A 101 15.11 -1.59 -7.71
C CYS A 101 15.80 -2.50 -8.72
N GLY A 102 16.78 -2.01 -9.49
CA GLY A 102 17.47 -2.80 -10.51
C GLY A 102 18.26 -3.99 -9.94
N PRO A 103 19.16 -3.79 -8.98
CA PRO A 103 19.84 -4.88 -8.29
C PRO A 103 18.91 -5.91 -7.65
N VAL A 104 17.85 -5.47 -6.98
CA VAL A 104 16.90 -6.39 -6.31
C VAL A 104 16.16 -7.25 -7.32
N LEU A 105 15.67 -6.70 -8.43
CA LEU A 105 15.03 -7.48 -9.49
C LEU A 105 15.94 -8.57 -10.05
N ARG A 106 17.22 -8.26 -10.27
CA ARG A 106 18.20 -9.24 -10.78
C ARG A 106 18.46 -10.36 -9.77
N ILE A 107 18.62 -10.03 -8.49
CA ILE A 107 18.79 -11.01 -7.41
C ILE A 107 17.54 -11.89 -7.26
N SER A 108 16.34 -11.32 -7.50
CA SER A 108 15.08 -12.06 -7.49
C SER A 108 14.87 -12.96 -8.71
N GLY A 109 15.84 -13.04 -9.63
CA GLY A 109 15.78 -13.91 -10.79
C GLY A 109 15.00 -13.35 -11.97
N ALA A 110 14.73 -12.03 -12.00
CA ALA A 110 14.09 -11.40 -13.14
C ALA A 110 15.06 -11.29 -14.32
N GLU A 111 14.71 -11.92 -15.46
CA GLU A 111 15.51 -11.88 -16.69
C GLU A 111 14.64 -11.51 -17.91
N GLY A 112 15.28 -10.99 -18.95
CA GLY A 112 14.66 -10.72 -20.23
C GLY A 112 13.42 -9.82 -20.13
N ARG A 113 12.28 -10.28 -20.66
CA ARG A 113 11.01 -9.55 -20.66
C ARG A 113 10.42 -9.38 -19.27
N VAL A 114 10.58 -10.38 -18.38
CA VAL A 114 10.10 -10.28 -16.99
C VAL A 114 10.77 -9.12 -16.26
N TYR A 115 12.09 -8.95 -16.45
CA TYR A 115 12.82 -7.84 -15.88
C TYR A 115 12.31 -6.47 -16.38
N GLN A 116 12.03 -6.36 -17.68
CA GLN A 116 11.53 -5.10 -18.25
C GLN A 116 10.15 -4.73 -17.69
N GLU A 117 9.22 -5.67 -17.67
CA GLU A 117 7.87 -5.46 -17.11
C GLU A 117 7.90 -5.17 -15.61
N ALA A 118 8.71 -5.92 -14.85
CA ALA A 118 8.88 -5.68 -13.42
C ALA A 118 9.52 -4.32 -13.13
N MET A 119 10.46 -3.87 -13.96
CA MET A 119 11.09 -2.56 -13.82
C MET A 119 10.07 -1.44 -14.05
N ILE A 120 9.24 -1.53 -15.10
CA ILE A 120 8.17 -0.56 -15.38
C ILE A 120 7.19 -0.51 -14.19
N TYR A 121 6.76 -1.67 -13.71
CA TYR A 121 5.87 -1.78 -12.55
C TYR A 121 6.45 -1.07 -11.32
N ILE A 122 7.70 -1.39 -10.94
CA ILE A 122 8.37 -0.81 -9.77
C ILE A 122 8.60 0.69 -9.91
N GLN A 123 8.95 1.18 -11.10
CA GLN A 123 9.17 2.62 -11.29
C GLN A 123 7.89 3.41 -11.07
N ILE A 124 6.75 2.94 -11.58
CA ILE A 124 5.44 3.57 -11.37
C ILE A 124 5.06 3.48 -9.89
N LEU A 125 5.16 2.28 -9.30
CA LEU A 125 4.88 2.06 -7.88
C LEU A 125 5.77 2.93 -6.98
N THR A 126 7.05 3.08 -7.30
CA THR A 126 7.97 3.95 -6.54
C THR A 126 7.56 5.41 -6.67
N GLY A 127 7.13 5.86 -7.85
CA GLY A 127 6.60 7.21 -8.05
C GLY A 127 5.35 7.49 -7.19
N GLY A 128 4.45 6.51 -7.04
CA GLY A 128 3.25 6.59 -6.18
C GLY A 128 3.49 6.20 -4.72
N SER A 129 4.68 5.71 -4.37
CA SER A 129 4.98 5.15 -3.04
C SER A 129 4.77 6.14 -1.90
N LEU A 130 4.98 7.44 -2.14
CA LEU A 130 4.75 8.47 -1.13
C LEU A 130 3.28 8.55 -0.73
N LEU A 131 2.36 8.50 -1.71
CA LEU A 131 0.92 8.50 -1.44
C LEU A 131 0.50 7.25 -0.68
N GLN A 132 0.98 6.09 -1.12
CA GLN A 132 0.74 4.81 -0.45
C GLN A 132 1.29 4.80 0.98
N PHE A 133 2.46 5.39 1.20
CA PHE A 133 3.09 5.51 2.51
C PHE A 133 2.21 6.30 3.48
N PHE A 134 1.65 7.43 3.03
CA PHE A 134 0.69 8.20 3.79
C PHE A 134 -0.61 7.43 4.03
N ALA A 135 -1.18 6.79 3.00
CA ALA A 135 -2.44 6.04 3.13
C ALA A 135 -2.32 4.93 4.18
N THR A 136 -1.23 4.17 4.16
CA THR A 136 -0.98 3.10 5.13
C THR A 136 -0.64 3.61 6.52
N GLY A 137 0.04 4.75 6.63
CA GLY A 137 0.39 5.40 7.90
C GLY A 137 -0.80 6.09 8.59
N PHE A 138 -1.74 6.64 7.83
CA PHE A 138 -2.94 7.27 8.39
C PHE A 138 -3.95 6.27 8.96
N ALA A 139 -4.05 5.08 8.42
CA ALA A 139 -5.02 4.09 8.87
C ALA A 139 -4.91 3.76 10.37
N PRO A 140 -3.72 3.48 10.95
CA PRO A 140 -3.56 3.33 12.40
C PRO A 140 -3.90 4.59 13.21
N LEU A 141 -3.53 5.78 12.70
CA LEU A 141 -3.84 7.05 13.37
C LEU A 141 -5.35 7.28 13.47
N ILE A 142 -6.08 7.08 12.38
CA ILE A 142 -7.54 7.20 12.36
C ILE A 142 -8.18 6.21 13.34
N ARG A 143 -7.70 4.96 13.38
CA ARG A 143 -8.19 3.95 14.32
C ARG A 143 -7.95 4.35 15.78
N ASN A 144 -6.83 5.02 16.08
CA ASN A 144 -6.49 5.51 17.42
C ASN A 144 -7.46 6.56 17.94
N TYR A 145 -8.12 7.31 17.06
CA TYR A 145 -9.16 8.30 17.39
C TYR A 145 -10.58 7.70 17.33
N ASP A 146 -10.75 6.45 17.72
CA ASP A 146 -12.03 5.72 17.66
C ASP A 146 -12.65 5.63 16.26
N GLY A 147 -11.88 5.96 15.21
CA GLY A 147 -12.29 5.98 13.82
C GLY A 147 -12.14 4.64 13.10
N ALA A 148 -12.28 3.50 13.78
CA ALA A 148 -12.11 2.18 13.17
C ALA A 148 -13.03 1.94 11.96
N VAL A 149 -14.27 2.39 12.03
CA VAL A 149 -15.25 2.31 10.93
C VAL A 149 -14.85 3.24 9.78
N THR A 150 -14.39 4.46 10.08
CA THR A 150 -13.92 5.42 9.07
C THR A 150 -12.70 4.86 8.33
N ALA A 151 -11.73 4.31 9.06
CA ALA A 151 -10.56 3.66 8.46
C ALA A 151 -10.97 2.47 7.56
N MET A 152 -11.92 1.65 8.00
CA MET A 152 -12.47 0.55 7.19
C MET A 152 -13.11 1.06 5.90
N ILE A 153 -13.99 2.06 5.98
CA ILE A 153 -14.68 2.63 4.80
C ILE A 153 -13.66 3.23 3.83
N SER A 154 -12.66 3.97 4.32
CA SER A 154 -11.61 4.54 3.49
C SER A 154 -10.80 3.46 2.77
N MET A 155 -10.45 2.37 3.45
CA MET A 155 -9.75 1.23 2.84
C MET A 155 -10.60 0.54 1.79
N ILE A 156 -11.87 0.26 2.07
CA ILE A 156 -12.80 -0.36 1.10
C ILE A 156 -12.98 0.55 -0.12
N ALA A 157 -13.15 1.85 0.08
CA ALA A 157 -13.25 2.80 -1.02
C ALA A 157 -11.98 2.78 -1.90
N GLY A 158 -10.79 2.73 -1.28
CA GLY A 158 -9.52 2.57 -2.00
C GLY A 158 -9.48 1.28 -2.83
N PHE A 159 -9.86 0.14 -2.25
CA PHE A 159 -9.87 -1.15 -2.96
C PHE A 159 -10.87 -1.17 -4.12
N VAL A 160 -12.07 -0.61 -3.93
CA VAL A 160 -13.07 -0.51 -5.00
C VAL A 160 -12.55 0.39 -6.12
N THR A 161 -11.96 1.55 -5.79
CA THR A 161 -11.35 2.45 -6.77
C THR A 161 -10.25 1.75 -7.55
N ASN A 162 -9.37 1.03 -6.86
CA ASN A 162 -8.31 0.27 -7.50
C ASN A 162 -8.85 -0.79 -8.46
N ILE A 163 -9.85 -1.60 -8.06
CA ILE A 163 -10.49 -2.60 -8.94
C ILE A 163 -11.08 -1.94 -10.20
N VAL A 164 -11.72 -0.76 -10.06
CA VAL A 164 -12.27 -0.01 -11.20
C VAL A 164 -11.15 0.48 -12.11
N LEU A 165 -10.06 0.99 -11.54
CA LEU A 165 -8.90 1.46 -12.31
C LEU A 165 -8.16 0.30 -12.99
N ASP A 166 -8.02 -0.86 -12.34
CA ASP A 166 -7.47 -2.07 -12.95
C ASP A 166 -8.31 -2.50 -14.16
N TYR A 167 -9.63 -2.53 -14.00
CA TYR A 167 -10.51 -2.83 -15.12
C TYR A 167 -10.31 -1.84 -16.28
N LEU A 168 -10.25 -0.55 -15.99
CA LEU A 168 -10.07 0.48 -17.03
C LEU A 168 -8.68 0.39 -17.66
N PHE A 169 -7.62 0.37 -16.87
CA PHE A 169 -6.25 0.48 -17.39
C PHE A 169 -5.73 -0.83 -17.99
N VAL A 170 -6.10 -1.97 -17.41
CA VAL A 170 -5.61 -3.27 -17.86
C VAL A 170 -6.54 -3.89 -18.89
N ALA A 171 -7.88 -3.91 -18.63
CA ALA A 171 -8.83 -4.59 -19.51
C ALA A 171 -9.33 -3.71 -20.66
N VAL A 172 -9.55 -2.40 -20.46
CA VAL A 172 -10.10 -1.50 -21.49
C VAL A 172 -9.01 -0.83 -22.29
N TYR A 173 -8.04 -0.17 -21.61
CA TYR A 173 -6.97 0.57 -22.27
C TYR A 173 -5.75 -0.28 -22.64
N HIS A 174 -5.65 -1.51 -22.13
CA HIS A 174 -4.56 -2.46 -22.41
C HIS A 174 -3.15 -1.90 -22.12
N TYR A 175 -3.02 -1.09 -21.04
CA TYR A 175 -1.71 -0.56 -20.60
C TYR A 175 -0.80 -1.62 -19.97
N GLY A 176 -1.23 -2.89 -19.93
CA GLY A 176 -0.44 -3.98 -19.41
C GLY A 176 -0.08 -3.81 -17.92
N VAL A 177 1.14 -4.19 -17.57
CA VAL A 177 1.64 -4.12 -16.19
C VAL A 177 1.72 -2.67 -15.67
N ALA A 178 1.96 -1.70 -16.55
CA ALA A 178 1.96 -0.28 -16.20
C ALA A 178 0.57 0.21 -15.73
N GLY A 179 -0.50 -0.34 -16.32
CA GLY A 179 -1.88 -0.03 -15.91
C GLY A 179 -2.17 -0.50 -14.49
N SER A 180 -1.82 -1.73 -14.15
CA SER A 180 -1.97 -2.27 -12.79
C SER A 180 -1.13 -1.49 -11.77
N ALA A 181 0.13 -1.16 -12.09
CA ALA A 181 0.96 -0.33 -11.22
C ALA A 181 0.33 1.04 -10.94
N GLY A 182 -0.24 1.68 -11.99
CA GLY A 182 -0.92 2.97 -11.86
C GLY A 182 -2.21 2.91 -11.06
N ALA A 183 -2.94 1.80 -11.14
CA ALA A 183 -4.15 1.58 -10.34
C ALA A 183 -3.81 1.34 -8.86
N TYR A 184 -2.69 0.71 -8.57
CA TYR A 184 -2.22 0.42 -7.21
C TYR A 184 -1.78 1.67 -6.45
N CYS A 185 -1.30 2.72 -7.11
CA CYS A 185 -0.85 3.98 -6.52
C CYS A 185 -2.01 4.91 -6.18
#